data_0b1ef93075d52a93257e02691df4038a
#
_entry.id   0b1ef93075d52a93257e02691df4038a
#
_cell.length_a   1.000
_cell.length_b   1.000
_cell.length_c   1.000
_cell.angle_alpha   90.00
_cell.angle_beta   90.00
_cell.angle_gamma   90.00
#
_symmetry.space_group_name_H-M   'P 1'
#
loop_
_entity.id
_entity.type
_entity.pdbx_description
1 polymer ?
#
loop_
_entity_poly.entity_id
_entity_poly.type
_entity_poly.pdbx_seq_one_letter_code
_entity_poly.pdbx_strand_id
1 'polypeptide(L)'
;MDRGLSATDLAAEDAYDFMPWKAVTGFKSGMISTFGGYDDQYVGASELIFENSATGETEIVIGGPLEQTYGRRVDGGKYEYAFNVGANISDFVYLGANLGINSITYSYDEYFMEKAVDPADFEIGLDNGQSMFFEQMKYKYSYNANGTGVFGKFGVIVTPGFGLRIGAAVQTPTLTTMTETWAEDGQTRFSNGAYSAPNPYDEAQYSFRSPLRANFGIAYTLGSLGLISVDYEMCDYSKMRYDTNNTDWAYFEEVNDDIRKRFGTAHMLRAGVEVKPLPELAIRAGYNLSTGAEKLDVWGNKLEPFLYHSASFGLGFSSKGSFFADVAAKTRFIPDEYFMPYEDYIFDAEGNVAEFAPEILNKSSLWKVLLTIGWRF
;
A
#
# COMPACT_ATOMS: atom_id res chain seq x y z
N MET A 1 -13.89 -4.34 -25.84
CA MET A 1 -15.34 -4.09 -25.87
C MET A 1 -15.71 -3.76 -24.43
N ASP A 2 -16.02 -2.50 -24.19
CA ASP A 2 -16.59 -2.08 -22.91
C ASP A 2 -17.99 -2.69 -22.83
N ARG A 3 -18.11 -3.81 -22.12
CA ARG A 3 -19.43 -4.31 -21.74
C ARG A 3 -19.85 -3.45 -20.56
N GLY A 4 -20.86 -2.61 -20.77
CA GLY A 4 -21.51 -1.92 -19.66
C GLY A 4 -21.93 -2.92 -18.59
N LEU A 5 -22.06 -2.48 -17.33
CA LEU A 5 -22.58 -3.32 -16.27
C LEU A 5 -24.05 -3.61 -16.56
N SER A 6 -24.40 -4.87 -16.86
CA SER A 6 -25.77 -5.32 -17.06
C SER A 6 -26.26 -6.01 -15.78
N ALA A 7 -27.46 -5.68 -15.32
CA ALA A 7 -28.06 -6.33 -14.16
C ALA A 7 -28.29 -7.83 -14.38
N THR A 8 -28.57 -8.24 -15.62
CA THR A 8 -28.67 -9.66 -16.00
C THR A 8 -27.35 -10.37 -15.77
N ASP A 9 -26.22 -9.77 -16.16
CA ASP A 9 -24.87 -10.32 -15.94
C ASP A 9 -24.49 -10.31 -14.46
N LEU A 10 -24.81 -9.24 -13.70
CA LEU A 10 -24.55 -9.15 -12.27
C LEU A 10 -25.37 -10.16 -11.46
N ALA A 11 -26.58 -10.52 -11.91
CA ALA A 11 -27.44 -11.51 -11.27
C ALA A 11 -27.02 -12.96 -11.52
N ALA A 12 -26.24 -13.22 -12.56
CA ALA A 12 -25.82 -14.57 -12.94
C ALA A 12 -25.14 -15.33 -11.79
N GLU A 13 -25.27 -16.65 -11.75
CA GLU A 13 -24.64 -17.48 -10.71
C GLU A 13 -23.12 -17.39 -10.75
N ASP A 14 -22.56 -17.34 -11.94
CA ASP A 14 -21.14 -17.26 -12.24
C ASP A 14 -20.64 -15.81 -12.46
N ALA A 15 -21.41 -14.79 -12.04
CA ALA A 15 -21.09 -13.39 -12.25
C ALA A 15 -19.69 -13.01 -11.74
N TYR A 16 -19.23 -13.60 -10.64
CA TYR A 16 -17.90 -13.34 -10.09
C TYR A 16 -16.74 -13.82 -11.00
N ASP A 17 -17.00 -14.68 -11.98
CA ASP A 17 -15.97 -15.18 -12.89
C ASP A 17 -15.64 -14.20 -14.03
N PHE A 18 -16.55 -13.26 -14.34
CA PHE A 18 -16.40 -12.37 -15.50
C PHE A 18 -16.78 -10.91 -15.27
N MET A 19 -17.43 -10.58 -14.14
CA MET A 19 -17.81 -9.22 -13.78
C MET A 19 -16.95 -8.67 -12.63
N PRO A 20 -16.82 -7.34 -12.48
CA PRO A 20 -16.14 -6.75 -11.33
C PRO A 20 -16.79 -7.18 -10.02
N TRP A 21 -16.05 -7.81 -9.14
CA TRP A 21 -16.55 -8.37 -7.87
C TRP A 21 -17.35 -7.38 -7.04
N LYS A 22 -16.83 -6.14 -6.89
CA LYS A 22 -17.51 -5.09 -6.13
C LYS A 22 -18.91 -4.77 -6.68
N ALA A 23 -19.07 -4.76 -8.00
CA ALA A 23 -20.38 -4.55 -8.64
C ALA A 23 -21.32 -5.73 -8.39
N VAL A 24 -20.81 -6.96 -8.52
CA VAL A 24 -21.59 -8.19 -8.25
C VAL A 24 -22.01 -8.25 -6.79
N THR A 25 -21.08 -8.00 -5.87
CA THR A 25 -21.36 -7.97 -4.42
C THR A 25 -22.39 -6.89 -4.09
N GLY A 26 -22.23 -5.68 -4.63
CA GLY A 26 -23.18 -4.58 -4.45
C GLY A 26 -24.58 -4.92 -4.95
N PHE A 27 -24.70 -5.52 -6.13
CA PHE A 27 -25.98 -5.91 -6.71
C PHE A 27 -26.63 -7.06 -5.93
N LYS A 28 -25.91 -8.15 -5.71
CA LYS A 28 -26.45 -9.33 -5.01
C LYS A 28 -26.80 -9.07 -3.55
N SER A 29 -26.16 -8.09 -2.91
CA SER A 29 -26.49 -7.67 -1.55
C SER A 29 -27.54 -6.58 -1.47
N GLY A 30 -28.06 -6.07 -2.59
CA GLY A 30 -29.05 -5.01 -2.62
C GLY A 30 -28.51 -3.62 -2.24
N MET A 31 -27.18 -3.40 -2.32
CA MET A 31 -26.58 -2.07 -2.17
C MET A 31 -26.86 -1.19 -3.39
N ILE A 32 -26.94 -1.82 -4.55
CA ILE A 32 -27.39 -1.21 -5.80
C ILE A 32 -28.49 -2.08 -6.41
N SER A 33 -29.43 -1.45 -7.08
CA SER A 33 -30.49 -2.11 -7.85
C SER A 33 -30.77 -1.34 -9.13
N THR A 34 -31.42 -1.97 -10.10
CA THR A 34 -31.88 -1.26 -11.30
C THR A 34 -33.17 -0.51 -11.04
N PHE A 35 -33.43 0.51 -11.83
CA PHE A 35 -34.67 1.27 -11.82
C PHE A 35 -35.20 1.53 -13.23
N GLY A 36 -36.49 1.88 -13.34
CA GLY A 36 -37.11 2.28 -14.60
C GLY A 36 -37.23 1.17 -15.65
N GLY A 37 -36.95 -0.09 -15.28
CA GLY A 37 -36.96 -1.23 -16.21
C GLY A 37 -35.73 -1.31 -17.12
N TYR A 38 -34.71 -0.53 -16.87
CA TYR A 38 -33.44 -0.56 -17.58
C TYR A 38 -32.48 -1.59 -16.96
N ASP A 39 -31.70 -2.27 -17.77
CA ASP A 39 -30.73 -3.30 -17.34
C ASP A 39 -29.34 -2.72 -16.99
N ASP A 40 -29.11 -1.44 -17.26
CA ASP A 40 -27.82 -0.74 -17.15
C ASP A 40 -27.90 0.58 -16.36
N GLN A 41 -29.04 0.88 -15.75
CA GLN A 41 -29.21 2.04 -14.87
C GLN A 41 -29.42 1.61 -13.44
N TYR A 42 -28.61 2.16 -12.53
CA TYR A 42 -28.55 1.75 -11.14
C TYR A 42 -28.86 2.88 -10.18
N VAL A 43 -29.43 2.50 -9.04
CA VAL A 43 -29.68 3.35 -7.89
C VAL A 43 -29.11 2.68 -6.65
N GLY A 44 -28.50 3.46 -5.76
CA GLY A 44 -28.02 3.00 -4.47
C GLY A 44 -29.17 2.75 -3.47
N ALA A 45 -28.90 1.88 -2.49
CA ALA A 45 -29.91 1.52 -1.48
C ALA A 45 -30.36 2.71 -0.60
N SER A 46 -29.53 3.73 -0.46
CA SER A 46 -29.80 4.98 0.28
C SER A 46 -30.31 6.10 -0.62
N GLU A 47 -30.50 5.84 -1.91
CA GLU A 47 -30.97 6.81 -2.89
C GLU A 47 -32.45 6.61 -3.21
N LEU A 48 -33.14 7.69 -3.47
CA LEU A 48 -34.55 7.72 -3.86
C LEU A 48 -34.69 8.30 -5.28
N ILE A 49 -35.64 7.79 -5.99
CA ILE A 49 -35.96 8.17 -7.36
C ILE A 49 -37.19 9.08 -7.36
N PHE A 50 -37.07 10.26 -7.88
CA PHE A 50 -38.15 11.21 -8.06
C PHE A 50 -38.34 11.52 -9.53
N GLU A 51 -39.60 11.53 -9.99
CA GLU A 51 -39.96 12.09 -11.29
C GLU A 51 -40.32 13.59 -11.09
N ASN A 52 -39.53 14.44 -11.66
CA ASN A 52 -39.80 15.89 -11.66
C ASN A 52 -41.03 16.16 -12.48
N SER A 53 -42.16 16.44 -11.84
CA SER A 53 -43.45 16.64 -12.50
C SER A 53 -43.50 17.86 -13.43
N ALA A 54 -42.54 18.77 -13.35
CA ALA A 54 -42.44 19.95 -14.20
C ALA A 54 -41.63 19.70 -15.49
N THR A 55 -40.59 18.88 -15.43
CA THR A 55 -39.68 18.57 -16.53
C THR A 55 -39.92 17.18 -17.12
N GLY A 56 -40.49 16.25 -16.36
CA GLY A 56 -40.62 14.83 -16.72
C GLY A 56 -39.28 14.08 -16.63
N GLU A 57 -38.26 14.67 -16.00
CA GLU A 57 -36.94 14.07 -15.80
C GLU A 57 -36.91 13.27 -14.52
N THR A 58 -36.14 12.18 -14.50
CA THR A 58 -35.87 11.37 -13.31
C THR A 58 -34.70 11.95 -12.56
N GLU A 59 -34.91 12.29 -11.31
CA GLU A 59 -33.86 12.75 -10.39
C GLU A 59 -33.57 11.66 -9.36
N ILE A 60 -32.29 11.40 -9.10
CA ILE A 60 -31.83 10.51 -8.05
C ILE A 60 -31.25 11.37 -6.94
N VAL A 61 -31.74 11.18 -5.72
CA VAL A 61 -31.31 11.96 -4.55
C VAL A 61 -31.09 11.04 -3.34
N ILE A 62 -30.23 11.43 -2.42
CA ILE A 62 -30.10 10.75 -1.13
C ILE A 62 -31.36 11.04 -0.31
N GLY A 63 -32.00 10.00 0.23
CA GLY A 63 -33.29 10.12 0.94
C GLY A 63 -33.24 11.03 2.16
N GLY A 64 -32.14 11.01 2.91
CA GLY A 64 -32.00 11.82 4.11
C GLY A 64 -30.57 11.75 4.68
N PRO A 65 -30.35 12.24 5.91
CA PRO A 65 -29.04 12.20 6.56
C PRO A 65 -28.57 10.76 6.78
N LEU A 66 -27.30 10.50 6.44
CA LEU A 66 -26.60 9.23 6.62
C LEU A 66 -25.46 9.35 7.65
N GLU A 67 -25.34 8.33 8.50
CA GLU A 67 -24.13 8.08 9.27
C GLU A 67 -23.21 7.18 8.44
N GLN A 68 -22.07 7.71 7.99
CA GLN A 68 -21.09 6.97 7.22
C GLN A 68 -19.92 6.57 8.11
N THR A 69 -19.51 5.32 8.03
CA THR A 69 -18.34 4.79 8.74
C THR A 69 -17.43 4.08 7.76
N TYR A 70 -16.19 4.53 7.71
CA TYR A 70 -15.11 3.88 6.98
C TYR A 70 -14.04 3.40 7.95
N GLY A 71 -13.59 2.16 7.79
CA GLY A 71 -12.50 1.60 8.57
C GLY A 71 -11.54 0.81 7.68
N ARG A 72 -10.24 1.00 7.92
CA ARG A 72 -9.17 0.29 7.23
C ARG A 72 -8.14 -0.19 8.24
N ARG A 73 -7.76 -1.46 8.13
CA ARG A 73 -6.69 -2.07 8.90
C ARG A 73 -5.67 -2.68 7.96
N VAL A 74 -4.41 -2.34 8.17
CA VAL A 74 -3.28 -2.90 7.42
C VAL A 74 -2.29 -3.47 8.43
N ASP A 75 -1.99 -4.75 8.31
CA ASP A 75 -0.99 -5.44 9.10
C ASP A 75 -0.01 -6.17 8.16
N GLY A 76 1.21 -6.40 8.64
CA GLY A 76 2.16 -7.19 7.88
C GLY A 76 3.59 -6.99 8.29
N GLY A 77 4.46 -7.76 7.68
CA GLY A 77 5.88 -7.69 7.96
C GLY A 77 6.71 -8.37 6.89
N LYS A 78 7.97 -7.99 6.86
CA LYS A 78 8.98 -8.63 6.05
C LYS A 78 10.14 -9.04 6.96
N TYR A 79 10.41 -10.33 6.98
CA TYR A 79 11.54 -10.93 7.70
C TYR A 79 12.62 -11.31 6.70
N GLU A 80 13.87 -11.08 7.06
CA GLU A 80 15.03 -11.45 6.26
C GLU A 80 15.94 -12.35 7.07
N TYR A 81 16.19 -13.56 6.58
CA TYR A 81 17.20 -14.47 7.07
C TYR A 81 18.45 -14.32 6.21
N ALA A 82 19.57 -13.94 6.82
CA ALA A 82 20.78 -13.57 6.11
C ALA A 82 21.95 -14.45 6.51
N PHE A 83 22.58 -15.10 5.53
CA PHE A 83 23.80 -15.87 5.69
C PHE A 83 24.96 -15.10 5.07
N ASN A 84 25.93 -14.71 5.90
CA ASN A 84 27.00 -13.83 5.49
C ASN A 84 28.36 -14.52 5.55
N VAL A 85 29.20 -14.23 4.57
CA VAL A 85 30.62 -14.57 4.57
C VAL A 85 31.42 -13.34 4.21
N GLY A 86 32.53 -13.13 4.90
CA GLY A 86 33.43 -12.00 4.65
C GLY A 86 34.88 -12.41 4.68
N ALA A 87 35.70 -11.69 3.90
CA ALA A 87 37.14 -11.82 3.86
C ALA A 87 37.80 -10.45 4.02
N ASN A 88 38.88 -10.41 4.79
CA ASN A 88 39.77 -9.27 4.93
C ASN A 88 41.08 -9.59 4.23
N ILE A 89 41.46 -8.73 3.31
CA ILE A 89 42.73 -8.86 2.54
C ILE A 89 43.63 -7.72 2.96
N SER A 90 44.61 -8.06 3.79
CA SER A 90 45.71 -7.16 4.23
C SER A 90 45.21 -5.87 4.90
N ASP A 91 44.07 -5.89 5.55
CA ASP A 91 43.39 -4.73 6.17
C ASP A 91 43.13 -3.55 5.20
N PHE A 92 43.30 -3.80 3.91
CA PHE A 92 43.12 -2.82 2.84
C PHE A 92 41.81 -3.05 2.07
N VAL A 93 41.46 -4.29 1.75
CA VAL A 93 40.24 -4.67 1.05
C VAL A 93 39.43 -5.66 1.87
N TYR A 94 38.18 -5.35 2.03
CA TYR A 94 37.21 -6.24 2.66
C TYR A 94 36.17 -6.64 1.60
N LEU A 95 35.96 -7.93 1.47
CA LEU A 95 34.95 -8.51 0.57
C LEU A 95 33.84 -9.14 1.40
N GLY A 96 32.62 -9.03 0.94
CA GLY A 96 31.45 -9.63 1.58
C GLY A 96 30.50 -10.23 0.56
N ALA A 97 29.94 -11.38 0.92
CA ALA A 97 28.81 -11.98 0.21
C ALA A 97 27.72 -12.37 1.20
N ASN A 98 26.48 -12.25 0.77
CA ASN A 98 25.31 -12.58 1.57
C ASN A 98 24.31 -13.34 0.70
N LEU A 99 23.73 -14.41 1.26
CA LEU A 99 22.53 -15.06 0.74
C LEU A 99 21.37 -14.69 1.69
N GLY A 100 20.34 -14.06 1.12
CA GLY A 100 19.16 -13.65 1.86
C GLY A 100 17.91 -14.41 1.44
N ILE A 101 17.10 -14.79 2.43
CA ILE A 101 15.77 -15.36 2.24
C ILE A 101 14.77 -14.43 2.92
N ASN A 102 13.79 -13.95 2.16
CA ASN A 102 12.70 -13.12 2.67
C ASN A 102 11.46 -13.97 2.94
N SER A 103 10.79 -13.68 4.06
CA SER A 103 9.40 -14.07 4.30
C SER A 103 8.56 -12.80 4.40
N ILE A 104 7.50 -12.73 3.64
CA ILE A 104 6.61 -11.57 3.51
C ILE A 104 5.22 -11.99 3.93
N THR A 105 4.58 -11.19 4.78
CA THR A 105 3.16 -11.31 5.13
C THR A 105 2.52 -9.95 5.04
N TYR A 106 1.33 -9.89 4.49
CA TYR A 106 0.54 -8.67 4.38
C TYR A 106 -0.94 -9.00 4.50
N SER A 107 -1.67 -8.21 5.26
CA SER A 107 -3.13 -8.26 5.34
C SER A 107 -3.72 -6.87 5.26
N TYR A 108 -4.84 -6.77 4.58
CA TYR A 108 -5.59 -5.55 4.38
C TYR A 108 -7.07 -5.87 4.58
N ASP A 109 -7.69 -5.23 5.54
CA ASP A 109 -9.14 -5.29 5.79
C ASP A 109 -9.72 -3.90 5.67
N GLU A 110 -10.79 -3.79 4.90
CA GLU A 110 -11.52 -2.54 4.70
C GLU A 110 -13.00 -2.78 4.89
N TYR A 111 -13.69 -1.82 5.47
CA TYR A 111 -15.15 -1.80 5.45
C TYR A 111 -15.67 -0.38 5.26
N PHE A 112 -16.79 -0.32 4.59
CA PHE A 112 -17.61 0.88 4.43
C PHE A 112 -19.03 0.56 4.89
N MET A 113 -19.63 1.45 5.64
CA MET A 113 -20.99 1.30 6.17
C MET A 113 -21.72 2.63 6.04
N GLU A 114 -22.95 2.57 5.54
CA GLU A 114 -23.93 3.64 5.62
C GLU A 114 -25.11 3.19 6.46
N LYS A 115 -25.62 4.11 7.28
CA LYS A 115 -26.77 3.89 8.12
C LYS A 115 -27.67 5.12 8.08
N ALA A 116 -28.96 4.92 7.84
CA ALA A 116 -29.95 5.96 7.92
C ALA A 116 -30.01 6.53 9.35
N VAL A 117 -29.98 7.86 9.47
CA VAL A 117 -30.20 8.53 10.77
C VAL A 117 -31.67 8.34 11.18
N ASP A 118 -32.61 8.56 10.23
CA ASP A 118 -34.00 8.19 10.37
C ASP A 118 -34.43 7.35 9.16
N PRO A 119 -34.73 6.04 9.31
CA PRO A 119 -35.18 5.22 8.19
C PRO A 119 -36.43 5.76 7.49
N ALA A 120 -37.27 6.55 8.17
CA ALA A 120 -38.48 7.10 7.56
C ALA A 120 -38.20 8.07 6.40
N ASP A 121 -37.01 8.66 6.35
CA ASP A 121 -36.57 9.53 5.26
C ASP A 121 -36.21 8.74 3.98
N PHE A 122 -36.09 7.41 4.07
CA PHE A 122 -35.63 6.52 2.99
C PHE A 122 -36.73 5.53 2.55
N GLU A 123 -37.92 6.06 2.30
CA GLU A 123 -39.07 5.26 1.86
C GLU A 123 -38.95 4.86 0.38
N ILE A 124 -38.93 3.57 0.11
CA ILE A 124 -38.88 2.98 -1.23
C ILE A 124 -40.22 2.28 -1.49
N GLY A 125 -40.93 2.77 -2.50
CA GLY A 125 -42.20 2.13 -2.94
C GLY A 125 -41.92 0.85 -3.72
N LEU A 126 -42.72 -0.20 -3.44
CA LEU A 126 -42.66 -1.49 -4.11
C LEU A 126 -43.82 -1.63 -5.10
N ASP A 127 -43.66 -2.45 -6.15
CA ASP A 127 -44.66 -2.69 -7.19
C ASP A 127 -45.96 -3.27 -6.65
N ASN A 128 -45.95 -3.91 -5.45
CA ASN A 128 -47.12 -4.45 -4.77
C ASN A 128 -47.89 -3.42 -3.94
N GLY A 129 -47.50 -2.16 -4.00
CA GLY A 129 -48.12 -1.06 -3.24
C GLY A 129 -47.71 -0.98 -1.78
N GLN A 130 -46.72 -1.77 -1.36
CA GLN A 130 -46.10 -1.66 -0.02
C GLN A 130 -44.88 -0.76 -0.10
N SER A 131 -44.38 -0.31 1.05
CA SER A 131 -43.13 0.43 1.18
C SER A 131 -42.11 -0.36 1.99
N MET A 132 -40.85 -0.19 1.69
CA MET A 132 -39.74 -0.57 2.55
C MET A 132 -38.87 0.65 2.82
N PHE A 133 -38.11 0.60 3.91
CA PHE A 133 -37.26 1.69 4.35
C PHE A 133 -35.84 1.19 4.43
N PHE A 134 -34.90 1.95 3.85
CA PHE A 134 -33.48 1.62 4.01
C PHE A 134 -33.03 1.90 5.45
N GLU A 135 -32.33 0.95 6.06
CA GLU A 135 -31.80 1.08 7.41
C GLU A 135 -30.27 1.18 7.42
N GLN A 136 -29.59 0.29 6.70
CA GLN A 136 -28.14 0.19 6.71
C GLN A 136 -27.63 -0.65 5.55
N MET A 137 -26.46 -0.28 5.02
CA MET A 137 -25.64 -1.18 4.20
C MET A 137 -24.23 -1.29 4.77
N LYS A 138 -23.57 -2.42 4.49
CA LYS A 138 -22.18 -2.68 4.88
C LYS A 138 -21.48 -3.51 3.82
N TYR A 139 -20.38 -2.96 3.31
CA TYR A 139 -19.45 -3.64 2.43
C TYR A 139 -18.14 -3.90 3.16
N LYS A 140 -17.54 -5.06 2.96
CA LYS A 140 -16.22 -5.42 3.46
C LYS A 140 -15.37 -6.02 2.35
N TYR A 141 -14.10 -5.70 2.38
CA TYR A 141 -13.07 -6.31 1.56
C TYR A 141 -11.93 -6.77 2.44
N SER A 142 -11.47 -7.99 2.23
CA SER A 142 -10.31 -8.58 2.92
C SER A 142 -9.32 -9.11 1.90
N TYR A 143 -8.06 -8.79 2.10
CA TYR A 143 -6.96 -9.22 1.25
C TYR A 143 -5.79 -9.69 2.10
N ASN A 144 -5.21 -10.84 1.75
CA ASN A 144 -4.01 -11.35 2.39
C ASN A 144 -3.00 -11.76 1.32
N ALA A 145 -1.73 -11.49 1.58
CA ALA A 145 -0.62 -11.90 0.72
C ALA A 145 0.50 -12.49 1.56
N ASN A 146 0.97 -13.66 1.16
CA ASN A 146 2.11 -14.34 1.77
C ASN A 146 3.13 -14.68 0.71
N GLY A 147 4.42 -14.48 1.01
CA GLY A 147 5.45 -14.75 0.02
C GLY A 147 6.80 -15.11 0.60
N THR A 148 7.58 -15.77 -0.24
CA THR A 148 8.98 -16.10 0.05
C THR A 148 9.85 -15.69 -1.13
N GLY A 149 10.99 -15.04 -0.82
CA GLY A 149 11.92 -14.56 -1.84
C GLY A 149 13.38 -14.87 -1.51
N VAL A 150 14.19 -14.99 -2.55
CA VAL A 150 15.63 -15.28 -2.43
C VAL A 150 16.44 -14.25 -3.21
N PHE A 151 17.55 -13.80 -2.65
CA PHE A 151 18.48 -12.85 -3.28
C PHE A 151 19.91 -13.02 -2.77
N GLY A 152 20.88 -12.50 -3.53
CA GLY A 152 22.26 -12.37 -3.13
C GLY A 152 22.70 -10.92 -2.95
N LYS A 153 23.65 -10.67 -2.05
CA LYS A 153 24.33 -9.37 -1.95
C LYS A 153 25.85 -9.59 -2.04
N PHE A 154 26.52 -8.69 -2.70
CA PHE A 154 27.99 -8.66 -2.81
C PHE A 154 28.47 -7.26 -2.51
N GLY A 155 29.55 -7.15 -1.76
CA GLY A 155 30.09 -5.86 -1.37
C GLY A 155 31.61 -5.87 -1.25
N VAL A 156 32.19 -4.70 -1.46
CA VAL A 156 33.60 -4.42 -1.26
C VAL A 156 33.75 -3.13 -0.44
N ILE A 157 34.69 -3.12 0.48
CA ILE A 157 35.13 -1.93 1.19
C ILE A 157 36.65 -1.83 1.01
N VAL A 158 37.11 -0.64 0.63
CA VAL A 158 38.54 -0.29 0.52
C VAL A 158 38.86 0.72 1.61
N THR A 159 40.00 0.50 2.30
CA THR A 159 40.49 1.36 3.39
C THR A 159 41.85 1.93 3.01
N PRO A 160 41.91 3.06 2.20
CA PRO A 160 43.17 3.61 1.68
C PRO A 160 44.11 4.15 2.77
N GLY A 161 43.68 4.21 4.01
CA GLY A 161 44.38 4.81 5.12
C GLY A 161 43.76 6.14 5.58
N PHE A 162 44.39 6.82 6.49
CA PHE A 162 43.97 8.14 7.04
C PHE A 162 42.55 8.17 7.61
N GLY A 163 41.96 7.00 7.96
CA GLY A 163 40.59 6.92 8.44
C GLY A 163 39.52 6.87 7.36
N LEU A 164 39.89 6.93 6.08
CA LEU A 164 38.96 6.88 4.94
C LEU A 164 38.54 5.43 4.65
N ARG A 165 37.25 5.24 4.37
CA ARG A 165 36.64 3.98 3.89
C ARG A 165 35.73 4.29 2.71
N ILE A 166 35.87 3.52 1.65
CA ILE A 166 35.03 3.63 0.46
C ILE A 166 34.41 2.26 0.22
N GLY A 167 33.11 2.20 0.07
CA GLY A 167 32.37 0.96 -0.12
C GLY A 167 31.46 0.99 -1.33
N ALA A 168 31.29 -0.17 -1.94
CA ALA A 168 30.26 -0.41 -2.93
C ALA A 168 29.61 -1.78 -2.68
N ALA A 169 28.31 -1.88 -2.90
CA ALA A 169 27.58 -3.14 -2.78
C ALA A 169 26.48 -3.22 -3.83
N VAL A 170 26.18 -4.44 -4.22
CA VAL A 170 25.06 -4.73 -5.12
C VAL A 170 24.21 -5.86 -4.54
N GLN A 171 22.89 -5.69 -4.61
CA GLN A 171 21.93 -6.74 -4.32
C GLN A 171 21.30 -7.20 -5.63
N THR A 172 21.31 -8.50 -5.89
CA THR A 172 20.62 -9.08 -7.03
C THR A 172 19.11 -8.83 -6.95
N PRO A 173 18.37 -8.92 -8.05
CA PRO A 173 16.93 -9.07 -7.99
C PRO A 173 16.53 -10.15 -6.99
N THR A 174 15.49 -9.87 -6.20
CA THR A 174 14.86 -10.89 -5.35
C THR A 174 13.84 -11.63 -6.20
N LEU A 175 14.00 -12.95 -6.29
CA LEU A 175 13.01 -13.82 -6.91
C LEU A 175 11.99 -14.18 -5.83
N THR A 176 10.76 -13.73 -5.98
CA THR A 176 9.72 -13.89 -4.96
C THR A 176 8.53 -14.64 -5.54
N THR A 177 8.03 -15.64 -4.82
CA THR A 177 6.74 -16.29 -5.08
C THR A 177 5.75 -15.80 -4.03
N MET A 178 4.58 -15.35 -4.48
CA MET A 178 3.49 -14.84 -3.65
C MET A 178 2.25 -15.70 -3.82
N THR A 179 1.50 -15.85 -2.75
CA THR A 179 0.12 -16.33 -2.75
C THR A 179 -0.74 -15.22 -2.17
N GLU A 180 -1.76 -14.85 -2.89
CA GLU A 180 -2.74 -13.83 -2.50
C GLU A 180 -4.10 -14.47 -2.36
N THR A 181 -4.86 -14.00 -1.38
CA THR A 181 -6.25 -14.39 -1.18
C THR A 181 -7.08 -13.15 -0.95
N TRP A 182 -8.26 -13.08 -1.53
CA TRP A 182 -9.19 -11.98 -1.32
C TRP A 182 -10.62 -12.48 -1.17
N ALA A 183 -11.40 -11.71 -0.43
CA ALA A 183 -12.80 -11.97 -0.17
C ALA A 183 -13.59 -10.68 -0.05
N GLU A 184 -14.84 -10.72 -0.47
CA GLU A 184 -15.80 -9.63 -0.29
C GLU A 184 -17.01 -10.10 0.53
N ASP A 185 -17.63 -9.18 1.27
CA ASP A 185 -18.87 -9.40 2.00
C ASP A 185 -19.75 -8.16 1.87
N GLY A 186 -20.96 -8.35 1.40
CA GLY A 186 -21.95 -7.29 1.21
C GLY A 186 -23.25 -7.62 1.92
N GLN A 187 -23.79 -6.66 2.66
CA GLN A 187 -25.08 -6.79 3.33
C GLN A 187 -25.82 -5.46 3.31
N THR A 188 -27.11 -5.51 2.96
CA THR A 188 -28.02 -4.37 3.08
C THR A 188 -29.22 -4.79 3.90
N ARG A 189 -29.67 -3.93 4.81
CA ARG A 189 -30.87 -4.13 5.62
C ARG A 189 -31.91 -3.06 5.31
N PHE A 190 -33.10 -3.54 5.01
CA PHE A 190 -34.30 -2.75 4.89
C PHE A 190 -35.32 -3.21 5.95
N SER A 191 -36.35 -2.42 6.18
CA SER A 191 -37.39 -2.72 7.16
C SER A 191 -38.10 -4.06 6.92
N ASN A 192 -38.11 -4.57 5.70
CA ASN A 192 -38.71 -5.86 5.31
C ASN A 192 -37.77 -7.05 5.39
N GLY A 193 -36.48 -6.84 5.65
CA GLY A 193 -35.47 -7.90 5.76
C GLY A 193 -34.06 -7.47 5.41
N ALA A 194 -33.15 -8.43 5.48
CA ALA A 194 -31.73 -8.24 5.10
C ALA A 194 -31.40 -9.02 3.81
N TYR A 195 -30.60 -8.40 2.96
CA TYR A 195 -30.06 -8.99 1.74
C TYR A 195 -28.55 -9.15 1.92
N SER A 196 -28.00 -10.27 1.50
CA SER A 196 -26.57 -10.56 1.60
C SER A 196 -26.08 -11.15 0.29
N ALA A 197 -24.93 -10.68 -0.18
CA ALA A 197 -24.23 -11.35 -1.25
C ALA A 197 -23.64 -12.70 -0.78
N PRO A 198 -23.42 -13.67 -1.69
CA PRO A 198 -22.49 -14.75 -1.42
C PRO A 198 -21.15 -14.13 -0.99
N ASN A 199 -20.45 -14.75 -0.07
CA ASN A 199 -19.11 -14.30 0.35
C ASN A 199 -18.07 -14.89 -0.60
N PRO A 200 -17.74 -14.23 -1.74
CA PRO A 200 -16.81 -14.75 -2.70
C PRO A 200 -15.40 -14.75 -2.11
N TYR A 201 -14.66 -15.80 -2.41
CA TYR A 201 -13.27 -15.98 -2.01
C TYR A 201 -12.50 -16.51 -3.21
N ASP A 202 -11.32 -15.96 -3.46
CA ASP A 202 -10.43 -16.46 -4.49
C ASP A 202 -8.97 -16.37 -4.05
N GLU A 203 -8.11 -17.11 -4.77
CA GLU A 203 -6.69 -17.22 -4.50
C GLU A 203 -5.90 -17.18 -5.81
N ALA A 204 -4.80 -16.44 -5.81
CA ALA A 204 -3.85 -16.40 -6.90
C ALA A 204 -2.43 -16.65 -6.41
N GLN A 205 -1.65 -17.38 -7.20
CA GLN A 205 -0.22 -17.56 -6.98
C GLN A 205 0.56 -17.05 -8.18
N TYR A 206 1.58 -16.25 -7.92
CA TYR A 206 2.45 -15.71 -8.96
C TYR A 206 3.88 -15.53 -8.45
N SER A 207 4.81 -15.33 -9.38
CA SER A 207 6.19 -14.99 -9.08
C SER A 207 6.58 -13.66 -9.70
N PHE A 208 7.39 -12.90 -8.99
CA PHE A 208 7.93 -11.65 -9.50
C PHE A 208 9.40 -11.45 -9.11
N ARG A 209 10.07 -10.56 -9.83
CA ARG A 209 11.44 -10.13 -9.55
C ARG A 209 11.45 -8.67 -9.12
N SER A 210 12.08 -8.41 -7.99
CA SER A 210 12.41 -7.03 -7.61
C SER A 210 13.56 -6.51 -8.46
N PRO A 211 13.77 -5.18 -8.56
CA PRO A 211 14.94 -4.64 -9.25
C PRO A 211 16.25 -4.90 -8.49
N LEU A 212 17.34 -4.79 -9.21
CA LEU A 212 18.69 -4.73 -8.64
C LEU A 212 18.84 -3.45 -7.82
N ARG A 213 19.55 -3.53 -6.69
CA ARG A 213 19.94 -2.37 -5.87
C ARG A 213 21.44 -2.20 -5.87
N ALA A 214 21.90 -0.98 -6.07
CA ALA A 214 23.30 -0.62 -5.97
C ALA A 214 23.49 0.40 -4.84
N ASN A 215 24.54 0.21 -4.03
CA ASN A 215 24.88 1.06 -2.89
C ASN A 215 26.33 1.51 -3.02
N PHE A 216 26.58 2.78 -2.70
CA PHE A 216 27.90 3.39 -2.63
C PHE A 216 28.02 4.15 -1.33
N GLY A 217 29.14 4.03 -0.63
CA GLY A 217 29.32 4.67 0.67
C GLY A 217 30.73 5.20 0.85
N ILE A 218 30.84 6.32 1.56
CA ILE A 218 32.10 6.90 2.02
C ILE A 218 31.95 7.14 3.52
N ALA A 219 32.95 6.73 4.29
CA ALA A 219 33.05 7.04 5.70
C ALA A 219 34.45 7.54 6.06
N TYR A 220 34.50 8.48 6.99
CA TYR A 220 35.73 9.01 7.53
C TYR A 220 35.76 8.91 9.04
N THR A 221 36.75 8.22 9.56
CA THR A 221 36.96 8.04 11.01
C THR A 221 37.85 9.13 11.56
N LEU A 222 37.33 9.88 12.54
CA LEU A 222 38.03 10.98 13.22
C LEU A 222 38.86 10.46 14.42
N GLY A 223 39.73 9.51 14.17
CA GLY A 223 40.49 8.84 15.24
C GLY A 223 39.57 8.18 16.27
N SER A 224 39.78 8.48 17.56
CA SER A 224 38.92 7.99 18.67
C SER A 224 37.68 8.85 18.90
N LEU A 225 37.56 10.00 18.26
CA LEU A 225 36.48 10.96 18.52
C LEU A 225 35.15 10.58 17.88
N GLY A 226 35.18 9.82 16.77
CA GLY A 226 33.95 9.43 16.08
C GLY A 226 34.12 9.18 14.60
N LEU A 227 33.04 9.23 13.85
CA LEU A 227 33.01 9.05 12.39
C LEU A 227 31.89 9.87 11.75
N ILE A 228 32.05 10.15 10.48
CA ILE A 228 31.01 10.64 9.58
C ILE A 228 30.90 9.70 8.38
N SER A 229 29.67 9.51 7.88
CA SER A 229 29.41 8.67 6.71
C SER A 229 28.35 9.29 5.83
N VAL A 230 28.48 9.02 4.52
CA VAL A 230 27.45 9.31 3.52
C VAL A 230 27.30 8.06 2.66
N ASP A 231 26.05 7.64 2.47
CA ASP A 231 25.71 6.49 1.65
C ASP A 231 24.67 6.89 0.61
N TYR A 232 24.83 6.38 -0.60
CA TYR A 232 23.89 6.54 -1.69
C TYR A 232 23.43 5.16 -2.17
N GLU A 233 22.12 5.02 -2.33
CA GLU A 233 21.49 3.82 -2.88
C GLU A 233 20.63 4.19 -4.09
N MET A 234 20.67 3.38 -5.13
CA MET A 234 19.79 3.47 -6.29
C MET A 234 19.10 2.14 -6.57
N CYS A 235 17.85 2.24 -7.03
CA CYS A 235 17.02 1.10 -7.37
C CYS A 235 16.08 1.47 -8.51
N ASP A 236 16.25 0.86 -9.69
CA ASP A 236 15.39 1.13 -10.86
C ASP A 236 14.14 0.25 -10.85
N TYR A 237 13.05 0.78 -10.32
CA TYR A 237 11.78 0.08 -10.20
C TYR A 237 11.10 -0.21 -11.54
N SER A 238 11.50 0.43 -12.64
CA SER A 238 11.03 0.06 -13.98
C SER A 238 11.47 -1.34 -14.42
N LYS A 239 12.40 -1.96 -13.68
CA LYS A 239 12.91 -3.32 -13.89
C LYS A 239 12.22 -4.38 -13.04
N MET A 240 11.24 -4.01 -12.22
CA MET A 240 10.34 -4.99 -11.63
C MET A 240 9.62 -5.76 -12.73
N ARG A 241 9.42 -7.05 -12.51
CA ARG A 241 8.77 -7.88 -13.51
C ARG A 241 8.06 -9.06 -12.88
N TYR A 242 6.80 -9.25 -13.25
CA TYR A 242 6.07 -10.50 -13.02
C TYR A 242 6.57 -11.58 -13.98
N ASP A 243 6.59 -12.82 -13.52
CA ASP A 243 6.92 -13.97 -14.36
C ASP A 243 5.71 -14.33 -15.22
N THR A 244 5.95 -14.46 -16.52
CA THR A 244 4.90 -14.70 -17.52
C THR A 244 4.82 -16.19 -17.92
N ASN A 245 5.51 -17.08 -17.22
CA ASN A 245 5.51 -18.53 -17.53
C ASN A 245 4.24 -19.26 -17.08
N ASN A 246 3.27 -18.56 -16.51
CA ASN A 246 2.02 -19.11 -16.00
C ASN A 246 0.84 -18.85 -16.95
N THR A 247 -0.33 -19.42 -16.65
CA THR A 247 -1.56 -19.39 -17.47
C THR A 247 -2.08 -17.99 -17.78
N ASP A 248 -1.77 -16.98 -16.94
CA ASP A 248 -2.20 -15.58 -17.10
C ASP A 248 -1.17 -14.69 -17.81
N TRP A 249 -0.47 -15.28 -18.76
CA TRP A 249 0.61 -14.64 -19.51
C TRP A 249 0.25 -13.25 -20.07
N ALA A 250 -0.91 -13.10 -20.71
CA ALA A 250 -1.32 -11.84 -21.33
C ALA A 250 -1.53 -10.73 -20.31
N TYR A 251 -2.14 -11.02 -19.18
CA TYR A 251 -2.35 -10.09 -18.09
C TYR A 251 -1.00 -9.60 -17.50
N PHE A 252 -0.09 -10.50 -17.19
CA PHE A 252 1.21 -10.11 -16.64
C PHE A 252 2.11 -9.39 -17.65
N GLU A 253 1.97 -9.59 -18.94
CA GLU A 253 2.65 -8.80 -19.96
C GLU A 253 2.17 -7.34 -19.91
N GLU A 254 0.87 -7.09 -19.84
CA GLU A 254 0.30 -5.77 -19.72
C GLU A 254 0.76 -5.06 -18.43
N VAL A 255 0.69 -5.74 -17.28
CA VAL A 255 1.19 -5.23 -15.99
C VAL A 255 2.69 -4.90 -16.06
N ASN A 256 3.50 -5.74 -16.71
CA ASN A 256 4.92 -5.48 -16.89
C ASN A 256 5.19 -4.27 -17.79
N ASP A 257 4.34 -4.02 -18.79
CA ASP A 257 4.40 -2.84 -19.63
C ASP A 257 4.07 -1.57 -18.84
N ASP A 258 3.07 -1.62 -18.00
CA ASP A 258 2.69 -0.51 -17.13
C ASP A 258 3.76 -0.20 -16.09
N ILE A 259 4.37 -1.21 -15.49
CA ILE A 259 5.52 -1.04 -14.60
C ILE A 259 6.63 -0.26 -15.31
N ARG A 260 6.98 -0.64 -16.54
CA ARG A 260 8.03 0.07 -17.31
C ARG A 260 7.70 1.52 -17.60
N LYS A 261 6.43 1.81 -17.88
CA LYS A 261 5.96 3.18 -18.20
C LYS A 261 5.88 4.06 -16.95
N ARG A 262 5.32 3.51 -15.86
CA ARG A 262 4.92 4.29 -14.68
C ARG A 262 6.03 4.43 -13.64
N PHE A 263 6.97 3.50 -13.56
CA PHE A 263 8.05 3.53 -12.57
C PHE A 263 9.40 3.92 -13.19
N GLY A 264 10.29 4.42 -12.34
CA GLY A 264 11.66 4.80 -12.67
C GLY A 264 12.64 4.45 -11.55
N THR A 265 13.75 5.16 -11.50
CA THR A 265 14.78 4.97 -10.49
C THR A 265 14.46 5.75 -9.24
N ALA A 266 14.39 5.06 -8.11
CA ALA A 266 14.39 5.68 -6.79
C ALA A 266 15.82 5.85 -6.29
N HIS A 267 16.06 6.97 -5.63
CA HIS A 267 17.34 7.36 -5.06
C HIS A 267 17.20 7.51 -3.55
N MET A 268 18.23 7.11 -2.81
CA MET A 268 18.26 7.30 -1.35
C MET A 268 19.65 7.80 -0.95
N LEU A 269 19.69 8.93 -0.25
CA LEU A 269 20.90 9.51 0.32
C LEU A 269 20.80 9.45 1.85
N ARG A 270 21.79 8.88 2.50
CA ARG A 270 21.89 8.80 3.96
C ARG A 270 23.15 9.52 4.41
N ALA A 271 23.05 10.31 5.45
CA ALA A 271 24.19 10.90 6.14
C ALA A 271 24.13 10.55 7.63
N GLY A 272 25.27 10.23 8.20
CA GLY A 272 25.37 9.83 9.61
C GLY A 272 26.62 10.39 10.27
N VAL A 273 26.49 10.68 11.57
CA VAL A 273 27.58 11.09 12.43
C VAL A 273 27.54 10.29 13.74
N GLU A 274 28.70 9.84 14.18
CA GLU A 274 28.93 9.29 15.52
C GLU A 274 29.98 10.14 16.21
N VAL A 275 29.71 10.52 17.45
CA VAL A 275 30.67 11.19 18.34
C VAL A 275 30.83 10.34 19.60
N LYS A 276 32.06 10.14 20.02
CA LYS A 276 32.42 9.45 21.25
C LYS A 276 32.98 10.42 22.29
N PRO A 277 32.11 11.07 23.11
CA PRO A 277 32.57 11.98 24.15
C PRO A 277 33.35 11.26 25.23
N LEU A 278 33.11 9.95 25.40
CA LEU A 278 33.86 9.05 26.24
C LEU A 278 34.16 7.76 25.46
N PRO A 279 35.22 7.02 25.78
CA PRO A 279 35.55 5.75 25.11
C PRO A 279 34.38 4.74 25.15
N GLU A 280 33.59 4.80 26.20
CA GLU A 280 32.46 3.89 26.45
C GLU A 280 31.14 4.39 25.90
N LEU A 281 31.02 5.70 25.55
CA LEU A 281 29.75 6.33 25.12
C LEU A 281 29.83 6.79 23.70
N ALA A 282 28.85 6.40 22.87
CA ALA A 282 28.66 6.87 21.53
C ALA A 282 27.31 7.59 21.38
N ILE A 283 27.32 8.77 20.78
CA ILE A 283 26.14 9.53 20.40
C ILE A 283 26.08 9.54 18.89
N ARG A 284 24.91 9.19 18.32
CA ARG A 284 24.71 9.06 16.88
C ARG A 284 23.54 9.89 16.43
N ALA A 285 23.69 10.50 15.27
CA ALA A 285 22.60 11.15 14.57
C ALA A 285 22.68 10.79 13.08
N GLY A 286 21.53 10.69 12.45
CA GLY A 286 21.44 10.35 11.03
C GLY A 286 20.24 10.99 10.36
N TYR A 287 20.39 11.25 9.08
CA TYR A 287 19.34 11.77 8.23
C TYR A 287 19.29 10.97 6.95
N ASN A 288 18.09 10.73 6.44
CA ASN A 288 17.84 10.04 5.19
C ASN A 288 16.85 10.82 4.34
N LEU A 289 17.22 10.99 3.07
CA LEU A 289 16.40 11.54 2.01
C LEU A 289 16.21 10.47 0.95
N SER A 290 14.97 10.18 0.55
CA SER A 290 14.69 9.24 -0.53
C SER A 290 13.61 9.76 -1.46
N THR A 291 13.72 9.45 -2.76
CA THR A 291 12.70 9.76 -3.77
C THR A 291 11.71 8.61 -3.89
N GLY A 292 10.47 8.93 -4.31
CA GLY A 292 9.56 7.94 -4.87
C GLY A 292 10.10 7.39 -6.20
N ALA A 293 9.56 6.27 -6.62
CA ALA A 293 9.90 5.64 -7.89
C ALA A 293 8.87 5.95 -8.99
N GLU A 294 7.71 6.45 -8.64
CA GLU A 294 6.61 6.71 -9.57
C GLU A 294 6.91 7.94 -10.44
N LYS A 295 6.73 7.79 -11.75
CA LYS A 295 6.88 8.85 -12.77
C LYS A 295 5.53 9.32 -13.29
N LEU A 296 4.57 8.43 -13.36
CA LEU A 296 3.23 8.68 -13.87
C LEU A 296 2.18 8.21 -12.87
N ASP A 297 1.08 8.96 -12.76
CA ASP A 297 -0.11 8.54 -12.03
C ASP A 297 -0.91 7.46 -12.79
N VAL A 298 -2.04 7.03 -12.23
CA VAL A 298 -2.93 6.04 -12.85
C VAL A 298 -3.54 6.51 -14.17
N TRP A 299 -3.60 7.82 -14.38
CA TRP A 299 -4.16 8.46 -15.58
C TRP A 299 -3.10 8.75 -16.64
N GLY A 300 -1.80 8.46 -16.34
CA GLY A 300 -0.68 8.72 -17.23
C GLY A 300 -0.11 10.14 -17.14
N ASN A 301 -0.51 10.95 -16.17
CA ASN A 301 0.04 12.27 -15.95
C ASN A 301 1.41 12.17 -15.25
N LYS A 302 2.31 13.07 -15.58
CA LYS A 302 3.64 13.10 -15.01
C LYS A 302 3.59 13.54 -13.55
N LEU A 303 4.22 12.75 -12.67
CA LEU A 303 4.39 13.06 -11.26
C LEU A 303 5.76 13.69 -11.01
N GLU A 304 5.78 14.69 -10.13
CA GLU A 304 7.03 15.16 -9.53
C GLU A 304 7.50 14.14 -8.47
N PRO A 305 8.81 13.84 -8.40
CA PRO A 305 9.33 12.86 -7.46
C PRO A 305 9.02 13.26 -6.01
N PHE A 306 8.28 12.43 -5.32
CA PHE A 306 7.99 12.66 -3.91
C PHE A 306 9.25 12.44 -3.06
N LEU A 307 9.52 13.36 -2.12
CA LEU A 307 10.68 13.31 -1.23
C LEU A 307 10.27 12.84 0.17
N TYR A 308 10.84 11.71 0.58
CA TYR A 308 10.66 11.14 1.92
C TYR A 308 11.84 11.49 2.80
N HIS A 309 11.56 12.04 3.96
CA HIS A 309 12.54 12.44 4.95
C HIS A 309 12.48 11.53 6.18
N SER A 310 13.63 11.20 6.75
CA SER A 310 13.72 10.48 8.03
C SER A 310 14.87 11.02 8.85
N ALA A 311 14.67 11.15 10.14
CA ALA A 311 15.72 11.47 11.11
C ALA A 311 15.90 10.32 12.10
N SER A 312 17.11 10.14 12.59
CA SER A 312 17.43 9.13 13.60
C SER A 312 18.40 9.68 14.63
N PHE A 313 18.26 9.19 15.87
CA PHE A 313 19.14 9.48 16.98
C PHE A 313 19.43 8.18 17.73
N GLY A 314 20.67 8.02 18.22
CA GLY A 314 21.08 6.82 18.94
C GLY A 314 22.09 7.10 20.03
N LEU A 315 22.03 6.28 21.07
CA LEU A 315 23.00 6.23 22.16
C LEU A 315 23.57 4.82 22.23
N GLY A 316 24.88 4.71 22.34
CA GLY A 316 25.58 3.44 22.50
C GLY A 316 26.47 3.47 23.71
N PHE A 317 26.47 2.38 24.45
CA PHE A 317 27.36 2.12 25.54
C PHE A 317 28.17 0.85 25.26
N SER A 318 29.50 0.92 25.45
CA SER A 318 30.39 -0.24 25.33
C SER A 318 31.33 -0.27 26.53
N SER A 319 31.21 -1.28 27.40
CA SER A 319 32.13 -1.43 28.51
C SER A 319 33.55 -1.74 28.02
N LYS A 320 34.56 -1.52 28.86
CA LYS A 320 35.96 -1.94 28.58
C LYS A 320 36.13 -3.45 28.42
N GLY A 321 35.10 -4.22 28.75
CA GLY A 321 34.99 -5.65 28.53
C GLY A 321 34.22 -6.00 27.29
N SER A 322 33.47 -7.08 27.35
CA SER A 322 32.74 -7.67 26.22
C SER A 322 31.32 -7.13 26.02
N PHE A 323 30.73 -6.42 26.99
CA PHE A 323 29.33 -5.99 26.94
C PHE A 323 29.15 -4.70 26.14
N PHE A 324 28.10 -4.64 25.31
CA PHE A 324 27.63 -3.40 24.70
C PHE A 324 26.11 -3.35 24.69
N ALA A 325 25.56 -2.14 24.69
CA ALA A 325 24.14 -1.86 24.54
C ALA A 325 23.96 -0.60 23.71
N ASP A 326 23.05 -0.65 22.75
CA ASP A 326 22.69 0.48 21.90
C ASP A 326 21.18 0.67 21.93
N VAL A 327 20.73 1.92 22.00
CA VAL A 327 19.34 2.32 21.76
C VAL A 327 19.31 3.33 20.64
N ALA A 328 18.39 3.16 19.70
CA ALA A 328 18.18 4.09 18.60
C ALA A 328 16.70 4.34 18.37
N ALA A 329 16.37 5.58 18.07
CA ALA A 329 15.04 5.99 17.61
C ALA A 329 15.13 6.57 16.21
N LYS A 330 14.17 6.23 15.35
CA LYS A 330 14.04 6.76 14.00
C LYS A 330 12.61 7.19 13.78
N THR A 331 12.42 8.38 13.21
CA THR A 331 11.13 8.85 12.71
C THR A 331 11.18 9.08 11.21
N ARG A 332 10.07 8.78 10.53
CA ARG A 332 9.84 9.13 9.13
C ARG A 332 8.80 10.25 9.11
N PHE A 333 9.12 11.34 8.42
CA PHE A 333 8.17 12.40 8.15
C PHE A 333 7.28 11.95 6.99
N ILE A 334 6.00 11.75 7.30
CA ILE A 334 4.98 11.35 6.35
C ILE A 334 4.10 12.57 6.14
N PRO A 335 3.88 13.02 4.89
CA PRO A 335 2.94 14.10 4.62
C PRO A 335 1.53 13.71 5.03
N ASP A 336 0.71 14.71 5.28
CA ASP A 336 -0.72 14.52 5.43
C ASP A 336 -1.30 14.02 4.09
N GLU A 337 -2.12 13.00 4.14
CA GLU A 337 -2.80 12.42 2.98
C GLU A 337 -4.28 12.74 3.08
N TYR A 338 -4.84 13.28 2.00
CA TYR A 338 -6.28 13.44 1.84
C TYR A 338 -6.78 12.32 0.93
N PHE A 339 -7.86 11.68 1.32
CA PHE A 339 -8.51 10.69 0.47
C PHE A 339 -10.02 10.76 0.63
N MET A 340 -10.71 10.41 -0.45
CA MET A 340 -12.15 10.21 -0.47
C MET A 340 -12.42 8.72 -0.33
N PRO A 341 -13.23 8.28 0.65
CA PRO A 341 -13.56 6.86 0.84
C PRO A 341 -14.38 6.27 -0.31
N TYR A 342 -15.05 7.13 -1.07
CA TYR A 342 -15.80 6.81 -2.28
C TYR A 342 -15.77 8.02 -3.22
N GLU A 343 -15.99 7.78 -4.51
CA GLU A 343 -16.19 8.85 -5.48
C GLU A 343 -17.68 9.17 -5.55
N ASP A 344 -18.03 10.40 -5.22
CA ASP A 344 -19.38 10.93 -5.36
C ASP A 344 -19.29 12.40 -5.82
N TYR A 345 -20.04 12.72 -6.85
CA TYR A 345 -20.04 14.02 -7.48
C TYR A 345 -21.47 14.49 -7.69
N ILE A 346 -21.83 15.61 -7.09
CA ILE A 346 -23.06 16.31 -7.42
C ILE A 346 -22.73 17.32 -8.52
N PHE A 347 -23.42 17.21 -9.65
CA PHE A 347 -23.25 18.12 -10.77
C PHE A 347 -24.26 19.26 -10.71
N ASP A 348 -23.84 20.48 -11.06
CA ASP A 348 -24.72 21.61 -11.26
C ASP A 348 -25.49 21.48 -12.60
N ALA A 349 -26.41 22.44 -12.84
CA ALA A 349 -27.21 22.44 -14.07
C ALA A 349 -26.39 22.62 -15.37
N GLU A 350 -25.16 23.11 -15.24
CA GLU A 350 -24.20 23.31 -16.31
C GLU A 350 -23.29 22.10 -16.54
N GLY A 351 -23.41 21.06 -15.69
CA GLY A 351 -22.63 19.82 -15.76
C GLY A 351 -21.24 19.93 -15.13
N ASN A 352 -20.98 20.96 -14.30
CA ASN A 352 -19.77 21.04 -13.51
C ASN A 352 -19.99 20.36 -12.17
N VAL A 353 -18.91 19.84 -11.55
CA VAL A 353 -19.00 19.27 -10.20
C VAL A 353 -19.26 20.40 -9.19
N ALA A 354 -20.44 20.37 -8.56
CA ALA A 354 -20.86 21.34 -7.56
C ALA A 354 -20.41 20.92 -6.15
N GLU A 355 -20.48 19.62 -5.83
CA GLU A 355 -20.03 19.05 -4.56
C GLU A 355 -19.19 17.81 -4.81
N PHE A 356 -18.23 17.58 -3.91
CA PHE A 356 -17.38 16.39 -3.86
C PHE A 356 -17.73 15.57 -2.63
N ALA A 357 -17.43 14.28 -2.69
CA ALA A 357 -17.44 13.44 -1.50
C ALA A 357 -16.53 14.04 -0.40
N PRO A 358 -16.87 13.89 0.87
CA PRO A 358 -16.07 14.45 1.96
C PRO A 358 -14.66 13.86 1.99
N GLU A 359 -13.67 14.73 2.05
CA GLU A 359 -12.28 14.31 2.19
C GLU A 359 -11.95 13.95 3.64
N ILE A 360 -11.29 12.82 3.81
CA ILE A 360 -10.75 12.36 5.09
C ILE A 360 -9.26 12.69 5.14
N LEU A 361 -8.86 13.46 6.15
CA LEU A 361 -7.45 13.75 6.43
C LEU A 361 -6.82 12.63 7.23
N ASN A 362 -5.87 11.91 6.63
CA ASN A 362 -5.04 10.91 7.30
C ASN A 362 -3.71 11.52 7.74
N LYS A 363 -3.49 11.60 9.05
CA LYS A 363 -2.23 12.03 9.66
C LYS A 363 -1.48 10.82 10.20
N SER A 364 -0.30 10.58 9.68
CA SER A 364 0.53 9.43 10.04
C SER A 364 1.85 9.86 10.63
N SER A 365 2.30 9.18 11.67
CA SER A 365 3.67 9.28 12.18
C SER A 365 4.26 7.89 12.38
N LEU A 366 5.44 7.66 11.85
CA LEU A 366 6.12 6.39 11.99
C LEU A 366 7.36 6.54 12.86
N TRP A 367 7.33 5.89 14.02
CA TRP A 367 8.47 5.80 14.91
C TRP A 367 8.95 4.35 15.02
N LYS A 368 10.26 4.16 14.98
CA LYS A 368 10.91 2.88 15.25
C LYS A 368 11.93 3.08 16.36
N VAL A 369 11.84 2.24 17.39
CA VAL A 369 12.82 2.19 18.47
C VAL A 369 13.50 0.83 18.41
N LEU A 370 14.83 0.83 18.42
CA LEU A 370 15.66 -0.38 18.41
C LEU A 370 16.48 -0.41 19.69
N LEU A 371 16.53 -1.58 20.29
CA LEU A 371 17.42 -1.91 21.39
C LEU A 371 18.31 -3.06 20.95
N THR A 372 19.62 -2.88 21.10
CA THR A 372 20.61 -3.93 20.82
C THR A 372 21.41 -4.17 22.08
N ILE A 373 21.55 -5.42 22.48
CA ILE A 373 22.39 -5.85 23.61
C ILE A 373 23.28 -6.98 23.09
N GLY A 374 24.55 -6.93 23.43
CA GLY A 374 25.47 -7.96 22.99
C GLY A 374 26.74 -8.07 23.80
N TRP A 375 27.42 -9.18 23.59
CA TRP A 375 28.74 -9.49 24.18
C TRP A 375 29.73 -9.81 23.06
N ARG A 376 30.95 -9.34 23.20
CA ARG A 376 32.09 -9.71 22.35
C ARG A 376 32.99 -10.66 23.17
N PHE A 377 33.32 -11.77 22.56
CA PHE A 377 34.17 -12.81 23.13
C PHE A 377 35.58 -12.66 22.62
#